data_a36b2c45f0faadeaa8889d2e09fa41e3
#
_entry.id   a36b2c45f0faadeaa8889d2e09fa41e3
#
_cell.length_a   1.000
_cell.length_b   1.000
_cell.length_c   1.000
_cell.angle_alpha   90.00
_cell.angle_beta   90.00
_cell.angle_gamma   90.00
#
_symmetry.space_group_name_H-M   'P 1'
#
loop_
_entity.id
_entity.type
_entity.pdbx_description
1 polymer ?
#
loop_
_entity_poly.entity_id
_entity_poly.type
_entity_poly.pdbx_seq_one_letter_code
_entity_poly.pdbx_strand_id
1 'polypeptide(L)'
;MTRTNEVGETCTASATDATTPAGDAQHVYPHTMRLQRFLARAGVASRRGSEDLMTAGRVTVNDQVATELGTKVDVDHDHIEVDGMPVKLNQGAVYLMLYKPTGYLTTMSDPQERPCVADLVPRDRFPGLFPVGRLDRDTTGLLLFTTDGDLSQDLLHPSKHVYKTYQALVDGQLTERDLDPLRHGIELDDGLCQPAICRVITAREAEAVAPQGVKPGTTAVEVIIREGRKNQVKRMLSKIHHPVIRLHRCNFAGLELEGVAKGSWRELTDREVQILKSGGIPPKQASAMRGDKPQETPASRTRHHGSHGSAPKRNTYRERYTG
;
A
#
# COMPACT_ATOMS: atom_id res chain seq x y z
N MET A 1 3.14 64.27 42.86
CA MET A 1 1.84 63.80 43.40
C MET A 1 1.64 62.39 42.88
N THR A 2 2.09 61.40 43.71
CA THR A 2 1.25 60.43 44.46
C THR A 2 0.11 59.83 43.64
N ARG A 3 0.07 58.51 43.36
CA ARG A 3 -0.04 57.33 44.25
C ARG A 3 0.12 56.02 43.48
N THR A 4 0.90 55.15 43.99
CA THR A 4 0.85 53.69 44.18
C THR A 4 -0.51 53.03 44.03
N ASN A 5 -0.58 51.82 43.40
CA ASN A 5 -0.90 50.57 44.12
C ASN A 5 -0.59 49.34 43.30
N GLU A 6 0.06 48.44 43.98
CA GLU A 6 0.31 47.03 43.74
C GLU A 6 -1.03 46.27 43.60
N VAL A 7 -1.05 45.14 42.86
CA VAL A 7 -1.34 43.80 43.40
C VAL A 7 -0.88 42.78 42.36
N GLY A 8 0.03 41.88 42.76
CA GLY A 8 0.47 40.75 42.00
C GLY A 8 -0.53 39.57 42.09
N GLU A 9 -0.62 38.81 41.02
CA GLU A 9 -1.07 37.43 41.08
C GLU A 9 -0.19 36.60 40.15
N THR A 10 0.65 35.77 40.78
CA THR A 10 1.42 34.73 40.18
C THR A 10 0.51 33.55 39.84
N CYS A 11 0.20 33.31 38.56
CA CYS A 11 -0.39 32.07 38.10
C CYS A 11 0.76 31.09 37.78
N THR A 12 0.96 30.15 38.67
CA THR A 12 1.76 28.94 38.43
C THR A 12 0.95 28.00 37.51
N ALA A 13 1.32 27.95 36.24
CA ALA A 13 0.81 26.92 35.35
C ALA A 13 1.58 25.60 35.63
N SER A 14 0.86 24.65 36.18
CA SER A 14 1.30 23.26 36.35
C SER A 14 1.55 22.63 34.97
N ALA A 15 2.76 22.14 34.77
CA ALA A 15 3.12 21.28 33.65
C ALA A 15 2.32 19.98 33.77
N THR A 16 1.38 19.79 32.85
CA THR A 16 0.74 18.49 32.65
C THR A 16 1.70 17.62 31.83
N ASP A 17 2.04 16.49 32.42
CA ASP A 17 2.78 15.36 31.86
C ASP A 17 2.33 15.07 30.41
N ALA A 18 3.24 15.21 29.49
CA ALA A 18 3.10 14.69 28.14
C ALA A 18 3.30 13.16 28.21
N THR A 19 2.18 12.46 28.19
CA THR A 19 2.13 11.01 28.00
C THR A 19 2.90 10.63 26.75
N THR A 20 4.01 9.96 26.91
CA THR A 20 4.80 9.31 25.85
C THR A 20 3.88 8.34 25.09
N PRO A 21 3.73 8.43 23.76
CA PRO A 21 3.00 7.42 23.03
C PRO A 21 3.73 6.09 23.06
N ALA A 22 2.98 5.04 23.35
CA ALA A 22 3.45 3.68 23.49
C ALA A 22 4.12 3.14 22.22
N GLY A 23 5.31 2.59 22.43
CA GLY A 23 5.88 1.46 21.70
C GLY A 23 5.87 1.50 20.17
N ASP A 24 6.79 2.26 19.56
CA ASP A 24 7.24 2.02 18.20
C ASP A 24 7.77 0.60 18.07
N ALA A 25 7.10 -0.24 17.30
CA ALA A 25 7.68 -1.49 16.83
C ALA A 25 8.87 -1.12 15.94
N GLN A 26 10.05 -1.06 16.52
CA GLN A 26 11.30 -0.77 15.83
C GLN A 26 11.47 -1.82 14.73
N HIS A 27 11.42 -1.37 13.49
CA HIS A 27 11.79 -2.20 12.36
C HIS A 27 13.30 -2.46 12.45
N VAL A 28 13.66 -3.64 12.90
CA VAL A 28 15.06 -4.06 13.00
C VAL A 28 15.58 -4.23 11.57
N TYR A 29 16.35 -3.26 11.11
CA TYR A 29 17.08 -3.38 9.86
C TYR A 29 18.14 -4.46 10.00
N PRO A 30 18.49 -5.19 8.92
CA PRO A 30 19.66 -6.05 8.96
C PRO A 30 20.87 -5.20 9.36
N HIS A 31 21.63 -5.64 10.34
CA HIS A 31 22.82 -4.95 10.85
C HIS A 31 23.80 -4.57 9.73
N THR A 32 23.82 -5.32 8.64
CA THR A 32 24.66 -5.03 7.48
C THR A 32 23.85 -4.84 6.21
N MET A 33 24.14 -3.82 5.42
CA MET A 33 23.59 -3.61 4.08
C MET A 33 24.61 -3.05 3.10
N ARG A 34 24.32 -3.10 1.80
CA ARG A 34 25.16 -2.45 0.78
C ARG A 34 25.14 -0.94 0.94
N LEU A 35 26.27 -0.29 0.81
CA LEU A 35 26.45 1.15 1.01
C LEU A 35 25.51 1.99 0.12
N GLN A 36 25.36 1.66 -1.16
CA GLN A 36 24.43 2.36 -2.05
C GLN A 36 22.95 2.20 -1.61
N ARG A 37 22.62 1.10 -0.91
CA ARG A 37 21.30 0.92 -0.32
C ARG A 37 21.12 1.78 0.92
N PHE A 38 22.15 1.89 1.75
CA PHE A 38 22.17 2.76 2.93
C PHE A 38 21.94 4.22 2.51
N LEU A 39 22.74 4.73 1.56
CA LEU A 39 22.64 6.10 1.07
C LEU A 39 21.28 6.41 0.45
N ALA A 40 20.74 5.48 -0.35
CA ALA A 40 19.41 5.65 -0.94
C ALA A 40 18.30 5.67 0.12
N ARG A 41 18.45 4.87 1.17
CA ARG A 41 17.50 4.81 2.29
C ARG A 41 17.58 6.04 3.18
N ALA A 42 18.77 6.60 3.36
CA ALA A 42 19.00 7.87 4.03
C ALA A 42 18.49 9.09 3.22
N GLY A 43 18.06 8.87 1.97
CA GLY A 43 17.55 9.95 1.11
C GLY A 43 18.63 10.79 0.43
N VAL A 44 19.88 10.34 0.44
CA VAL A 44 21.00 11.07 -0.18
C VAL A 44 20.85 11.12 -1.70
N ALA A 45 20.61 9.94 -2.34
CA ALA A 45 20.40 9.82 -3.77
C ALA A 45 19.62 8.54 -4.09
N SER A 46 19.27 8.31 -5.36
CA SER A 46 18.80 6.99 -5.80
C SER A 46 19.91 5.94 -5.63
N ARG A 47 19.60 4.64 -5.65
CA ARG A 47 20.64 3.59 -5.55
C ARG A 47 21.75 3.75 -6.59
N ARG A 48 21.39 4.06 -7.86
CA ARG A 48 22.36 4.36 -8.92
C ARG A 48 23.11 5.67 -8.68
N GLY A 49 22.41 6.74 -8.33
CA GLY A 49 23.06 8.00 -7.96
C GLY A 49 23.98 7.86 -6.75
N SER A 50 23.69 6.94 -5.81
CA SER A 50 24.59 6.61 -4.72
C SER A 50 25.84 5.86 -5.21
N GLU A 51 25.72 4.97 -6.19
CA GLU A 51 26.85 4.32 -6.87
C GLU A 51 27.72 5.36 -7.59
N ASP A 52 27.11 6.37 -8.25
CA ASP A 52 27.83 7.48 -8.89
C ASP A 52 28.60 8.32 -7.84
N LEU A 53 28.01 8.60 -6.67
CA LEU A 53 28.69 9.29 -5.57
C LEU A 53 29.89 8.49 -5.02
N MET A 54 29.73 7.17 -4.88
CA MET A 54 30.81 6.27 -4.43
C MET A 54 31.98 6.28 -5.43
N THR A 55 31.70 6.05 -6.70
CA THR A 55 32.72 6.00 -7.76
C THR A 55 33.42 7.36 -7.95
N ALA A 56 32.73 8.46 -7.66
CA ALA A 56 33.33 9.80 -7.64
C ALA A 56 34.19 10.10 -6.39
N GLY A 57 34.33 9.14 -5.46
CA GLY A 57 35.13 9.29 -4.25
C GLY A 57 34.55 10.26 -3.20
N ARG A 58 33.23 10.53 -3.28
CA ARG A 58 32.52 11.48 -2.41
C ARG A 58 31.98 10.85 -1.12
N VAL A 59 32.11 9.53 -0.98
CA VAL A 59 31.59 8.77 0.16
C VAL A 59 32.75 8.20 0.98
N THR A 60 32.71 8.41 2.29
CA THR A 60 33.64 7.78 3.23
C THR A 60 32.90 6.84 4.18
N VAL A 61 33.58 5.79 4.59
CA VAL A 61 33.16 4.86 5.64
C VAL A 61 34.31 4.73 6.63
N ASN A 62 34.09 5.12 7.88
CA ASN A 62 35.12 5.14 8.93
C ASN A 62 36.40 5.88 8.46
N ASP A 63 36.21 7.10 7.93
CA ASP A 63 37.26 7.99 7.40
C ASP A 63 38.00 7.48 6.15
N GLN A 64 37.59 6.35 5.57
CA GLN A 64 38.17 5.81 4.36
C GLN A 64 37.26 5.98 3.15
N VAL A 65 37.80 6.46 2.03
CA VAL A 65 37.01 6.65 0.80
C VAL A 65 36.54 5.28 0.25
N ALA A 66 35.22 5.15 0.08
CA ALA A 66 34.57 3.93 -0.38
C ALA A 66 34.14 4.05 -1.85
N THR A 67 34.99 3.62 -2.78
CA THR A 67 34.72 3.64 -4.23
C THR A 67 34.24 2.31 -4.79
N GLU A 68 34.43 1.21 -4.06
CA GLU A 68 34.10 -0.13 -4.54
C GLU A 68 32.60 -0.38 -4.51
N LEU A 69 32.02 -0.73 -5.67
CA LEU A 69 30.61 -1.09 -5.78
C LEU A 69 30.36 -2.43 -5.08
N GLY A 70 29.31 -2.46 -4.29
CA GLY A 70 28.97 -3.65 -3.49
C GLY A 70 29.49 -3.63 -2.05
N THR A 71 30.29 -2.65 -1.67
CA THR A 71 30.72 -2.41 -0.28
C THR A 71 29.54 -2.56 0.66
N LYS A 72 29.71 -3.32 1.74
CA LYS A 72 28.74 -3.48 2.82
C LYS A 72 29.16 -2.65 4.02
N VAL A 73 28.18 -2.10 4.71
CA VAL A 73 28.35 -1.30 5.92
C VAL A 73 27.52 -1.90 7.05
N ASP A 74 28.04 -1.80 8.25
CA ASP A 74 27.28 -2.04 9.49
C ASP A 74 26.52 -0.77 9.84
N VAL A 75 25.18 -0.89 9.88
CA VAL A 75 24.28 0.24 10.04
C VAL A 75 24.39 0.89 11.44
N ASP A 76 24.77 0.09 12.42
CA ASP A 76 24.79 0.49 13.83
C ASP A 76 26.18 1.04 14.27
N HIS A 77 27.26 0.63 13.59
CA HIS A 77 28.62 0.90 14.02
C HIS A 77 29.44 1.72 13.03
N ASP A 78 29.18 1.63 11.71
CA ASP A 78 29.97 2.35 10.73
C ASP A 78 29.60 3.83 10.65
N HIS A 79 30.62 4.68 10.60
CA HIS A 79 30.45 6.11 10.37
C HIS A 79 30.52 6.41 8.87
N ILE A 80 29.41 6.89 8.31
CA ILE A 80 29.26 7.12 6.88
C ILE A 80 29.08 8.61 6.63
N GLU A 81 29.88 9.15 5.71
CA GLU A 81 29.77 10.54 5.28
C GLU A 81 29.68 10.66 3.77
N VAL A 82 29.04 11.74 3.31
CA VAL A 82 29.02 12.18 1.93
C VAL A 82 29.47 13.62 1.89
N ASP A 83 30.53 13.92 1.14
CA ASP A 83 31.17 15.24 1.08
C ASP A 83 31.53 15.80 2.48
N GLY A 84 31.95 14.94 3.41
CA GLY A 84 32.28 15.29 4.78
C GLY A 84 31.06 15.55 5.69
N MET A 85 29.86 15.29 5.22
CA MET A 85 28.63 15.41 6.01
C MET A 85 28.16 14.04 6.49
N PRO A 86 27.95 13.82 7.79
CA PRO A 86 27.52 12.55 8.33
C PRO A 86 26.11 12.18 7.86
N VAL A 87 25.94 10.93 7.43
CA VAL A 87 24.68 10.38 6.96
C VAL A 87 24.17 9.34 7.95
N LYS A 88 22.92 9.48 8.36
CA LYS A 88 22.23 8.54 9.27
C LYS A 88 20.92 8.06 8.64
N LEU A 89 20.55 6.83 8.96
CA LEU A 89 19.21 6.35 8.63
C LEU A 89 18.18 7.01 9.54
N ASN A 90 17.07 7.46 8.96
CA ASN A 90 15.92 7.86 9.76
C ASN A 90 15.37 6.63 10.49
N GLN A 91 15.06 6.79 11.76
CA GLN A 91 14.44 5.73 12.55
C GLN A 91 13.00 5.50 12.06
N GLY A 92 12.69 4.24 11.80
CA GLY A 92 11.38 3.81 11.33
C GLY A 92 11.20 3.81 9.81
N ALA A 93 10.36 2.90 9.34
CA ALA A 93 9.96 2.84 7.94
C ALA A 93 8.66 3.61 7.73
N VAL A 94 8.59 4.36 6.64
CA VAL A 94 7.40 5.13 6.26
C VAL A 94 6.59 4.34 5.24
N TYR A 95 5.28 4.36 5.39
CA TYR A 95 4.34 3.70 4.48
C TYR A 95 3.19 4.65 4.18
N LEU A 96 3.04 5.05 2.91
CA LEU A 96 1.99 5.97 2.46
C LEU A 96 1.12 5.30 1.39
N MET A 97 -0.13 5.73 1.35
CA MET A 97 -1.08 5.44 0.30
C MET A 97 -1.43 6.74 -0.44
N LEU A 98 -1.22 6.75 -1.74
CA LEU A 98 -1.60 7.86 -2.64
C LEU A 98 -2.78 7.41 -3.52
N TYR A 99 -3.79 8.25 -3.66
CA TYR A 99 -4.75 8.14 -4.76
C TYR A 99 -4.20 8.85 -5.99
N LYS A 100 -3.43 8.12 -6.81
CA LYS A 100 -2.81 8.68 -8.01
C LYS A 100 -3.86 9.16 -9.02
N PRO A 101 -3.86 10.43 -9.44
CA PRO A 101 -4.68 10.91 -10.55
C PRO A 101 -4.07 10.52 -11.90
N THR A 102 -4.83 10.70 -12.98
CA THR A 102 -4.31 10.63 -14.37
C THR A 102 -3.33 11.78 -14.65
N GLY A 103 -2.43 11.60 -15.60
CA GLY A 103 -1.49 12.63 -16.05
C GLY A 103 -0.11 12.58 -15.40
N TYR A 104 0.05 11.91 -14.28
CA TYR A 104 1.30 11.83 -13.53
C TYR A 104 2.09 10.56 -13.84
N LEU A 105 3.38 10.68 -14.07
CA LEU A 105 4.32 9.56 -14.22
C LEU A 105 4.65 8.96 -12.87
N THR A 106 4.73 7.62 -12.79
CA THR A 106 5.18 6.93 -11.57
C THR A 106 6.71 6.90 -11.52
N THR A 107 7.30 8.02 -11.13
CA THR A 107 8.74 8.22 -10.92
C THR A 107 8.95 9.28 -9.83
N MET A 108 10.14 9.26 -9.21
CA MET A 108 10.56 10.27 -8.22
C MET A 108 11.29 11.47 -8.89
N SER A 109 11.69 11.33 -10.14
CA SER A 109 12.25 12.42 -10.96
C SER A 109 12.03 12.14 -12.43
N ASP A 110 11.91 13.19 -13.23
CA ASP A 110 11.82 13.10 -14.69
C ASP A 110 12.69 14.16 -15.35
N PRO A 111 13.65 13.79 -16.21
CA PRO A 111 14.54 14.75 -16.88
C PRO A 111 13.83 15.73 -17.83
N GLN A 112 12.59 15.41 -18.23
CA GLN A 112 11.76 16.25 -19.09
C GLN A 112 10.75 17.11 -18.31
N GLU A 113 10.88 17.17 -16.99
CA GLU A 113 10.03 17.96 -16.08
C GLU A 113 8.52 17.71 -16.23
N ARG A 114 8.15 16.50 -16.68
CA ARG A 114 6.74 16.10 -16.74
C ARG A 114 6.20 15.85 -15.33
N PRO A 115 4.90 16.09 -15.07
CA PRO A 115 4.29 15.84 -13.77
C PRO A 115 4.54 14.41 -13.27
N CYS A 116 5.08 14.29 -12.08
CA CYS A 116 5.46 13.03 -11.44
C CYS A 116 4.70 12.81 -10.14
N VAL A 117 4.56 11.56 -9.72
CA VAL A 117 3.97 11.23 -8.41
C VAL A 117 4.79 11.80 -7.25
N ALA A 118 6.07 12.12 -7.48
CA ALA A 118 6.92 12.83 -6.52
C ALA A 118 6.37 14.21 -6.11
N ASP A 119 5.61 14.87 -6.98
CA ASP A 119 5.01 16.18 -6.73
C ASP A 119 3.75 16.07 -5.86
N LEU A 120 3.23 14.86 -5.67
CA LEU A 120 2.00 14.56 -4.91
C LEU A 120 2.26 14.01 -3.50
N VAL A 121 3.52 13.71 -3.17
CA VAL A 121 3.90 13.10 -1.87
C VAL A 121 4.94 13.95 -1.15
N PRO A 122 4.99 13.91 0.18
CA PRO A 122 5.87 14.76 0.99
C PRO A 122 7.31 14.21 1.03
N ARG A 123 7.98 14.17 -0.12
CA ARG A 123 9.34 13.61 -0.27
C ARG A 123 10.39 14.30 0.63
N ASP A 124 10.21 15.60 0.89
CA ASP A 124 11.13 16.37 1.71
C ASP A 124 10.98 16.03 3.21
N ARG A 125 9.76 15.67 3.63
CA ARG A 125 9.46 15.17 4.98
C ARG A 125 9.98 13.74 5.18
N PHE A 126 9.96 12.93 4.12
CA PHE A 126 10.34 11.52 4.17
C PHE A 126 11.44 11.21 3.13
N PRO A 127 12.70 11.57 3.43
CA PRO A 127 13.83 11.23 2.57
C PRO A 127 13.88 9.73 2.30
N GLY A 128 14.25 9.35 1.08
CA GLY A 128 14.30 7.94 0.66
C GLY A 128 12.95 7.31 0.30
N LEU A 129 11.84 8.08 0.28
CA LEU A 129 10.53 7.62 -0.13
C LEU A 129 10.50 7.26 -1.63
N PHE A 130 9.88 6.13 -1.98
CA PHE A 130 9.72 5.70 -3.38
C PHE A 130 8.42 4.89 -3.55
N PRO A 131 7.86 4.82 -4.80
CA PRO A 131 6.63 4.10 -5.06
C PRO A 131 6.82 2.58 -5.07
N VAL A 132 5.87 1.83 -4.52
CA VAL A 132 5.80 0.37 -4.58
C VAL A 132 5.11 -0.05 -5.89
N GLY A 133 5.92 -0.37 -6.88
CA GLY A 133 5.46 -0.66 -8.23
C GLY A 133 5.06 0.60 -9.00
N ARG A 134 4.28 0.39 -10.05
CA ARG A 134 3.94 1.48 -10.97
C ARG A 134 2.47 1.41 -11.40
N LEU A 135 1.92 2.58 -11.68
CA LEU A 135 0.72 2.78 -12.49
C LEU A 135 1.11 3.61 -13.72
N ASP A 136 0.49 3.34 -14.86
CA ASP A 136 0.71 4.12 -16.07
C ASP A 136 0.25 5.57 -15.90
N ARG A 137 0.70 6.46 -16.77
CA ARG A 137 0.37 7.89 -16.72
C ARG A 137 -1.13 8.15 -16.71
N ASP A 138 -1.88 7.39 -17.50
CA ASP A 138 -3.33 7.49 -17.68
C ASP A 138 -4.14 6.62 -16.71
N THR A 139 -3.48 5.73 -15.95
CA THR A 139 -4.12 4.89 -14.94
C THR A 139 -4.23 5.64 -13.62
N THR A 140 -5.40 5.54 -13.00
CA THR A 140 -5.69 6.13 -11.69
C THR A 140 -5.67 5.08 -10.58
N GLY A 141 -5.72 5.50 -9.32
CA GLY A 141 -5.97 4.60 -8.22
C GLY A 141 -4.87 4.49 -7.20
N LEU A 142 -4.94 3.43 -6.42
CA LEU A 142 -4.09 3.17 -5.27
C LEU A 142 -2.63 2.94 -5.68
N LEU A 143 -1.75 3.79 -5.19
CA LEU A 143 -0.30 3.63 -5.30
C LEU A 143 0.33 3.76 -3.91
N LEU A 144 1.08 2.73 -3.50
CA LEU A 144 1.80 2.75 -2.24
C LEU A 144 3.17 3.38 -2.40
N PHE A 145 3.66 4.01 -1.34
CA PHE A 145 5.01 4.52 -1.20
C PHE A 145 5.61 4.02 0.10
N THR A 146 6.91 3.82 0.13
CA THR A 146 7.62 3.41 1.34
C THR A 146 9.10 3.79 1.29
N THR A 147 9.73 3.82 2.45
CA THR A 147 11.20 3.80 2.60
C THR A 147 11.72 2.37 2.81
N ASP A 148 10.83 1.38 2.99
CA ASP A 148 11.16 -0.04 3.21
C ASP A 148 11.30 -0.80 1.88
N GLY A 149 12.55 -0.94 1.44
CA GLY A 149 12.87 -1.64 0.19
C GLY A 149 12.65 -3.15 0.24
N ASP A 150 12.68 -3.76 1.41
CA ASP A 150 12.48 -5.20 1.57
C ASP A 150 11.00 -5.53 1.42
N LEU A 151 10.12 -4.82 2.12
CA LEU A 151 8.69 -4.96 1.94
C LEU A 151 8.27 -4.65 0.49
N SER A 152 8.82 -3.61 -0.12
CA SER A 152 8.53 -3.29 -1.53
C SER A 152 8.93 -4.43 -2.47
N GLN A 153 10.10 -5.05 -2.24
CA GLN A 153 10.55 -6.20 -3.02
C GLN A 153 9.62 -7.40 -2.84
N ASP A 154 9.22 -7.71 -1.60
CA ASP A 154 8.29 -8.81 -1.31
C ASP A 154 6.94 -8.60 -2.00
N LEU A 155 6.37 -7.40 -1.92
CA LEU A 155 5.08 -7.09 -2.55
C LEU A 155 5.10 -7.13 -4.08
N LEU A 156 6.27 -6.89 -4.69
CA LEU A 156 6.42 -6.84 -6.15
C LEU A 156 6.96 -8.13 -6.77
N HIS A 157 7.56 -9.01 -5.96
CA HIS A 157 8.16 -10.23 -6.46
C HIS A 157 7.09 -11.18 -7.04
N PRO A 158 7.26 -11.68 -8.27
CA PRO A 158 6.25 -12.53 -8.93
C PRO A 158 5.83 -13.77 -8.12
N SER A 159 6.77 -14.38 -7.37
CA SER A 159 6.50 -15.57 -6.55
C SER A 159 5.59 -15.32 -5.35
N LYS A 160 5.41 -14.08 -4.94
CA LYS A 160 4.53 -13.72 -3.81
C LYS A 160 3.06 -13.62 -4.21
N HIS A 161 2.76 -13.58 -5.51
CA HIS A 161 1.40 -13.59 -6.06
C HIS A 161 0.45 -12.57 -5.41
N VAL A 162 0.96 -11.38 -5.12
CA VAL A 162 0.18 -10.31 -4.48
C VAL A 162 -0.95 -9.85 -5.40
N TYR A 163 -2.17 -9.87 -4.88
CA TYR A 163 -3.36 -9.50 -5.63
C TYR A 163 -3.46 -8.01 -5.90
N LYS A 164 -3.92 -7.69 -7.10
CA LYS A 164 -4.18 -6.32 -7.57
C LYS A 164 -5.54 -6.31 -8.26
N THR A 165 -6.48 -5.52 -7.76
CA THR A 165 -7.82 -5.39 -8.34
C THR A 165 -7.91 -4.10 -9.14
N TYR A 166 -8.38 -4.23 -10.35
CA TYR A 166 -8.61 -3.12 -11.27
C TYR A 166 -10.06 -3.06 -11.69
N GLN A 167 -10.57 -1.85 -11.82
CA GLN A 167 -11.78 -1.55 -12.58
C GLN A 167 -11.36 -0.95 -13.93
N ALA A 168 -11.95 -1.44 -15.00
CA ALA A 168 -11.70 -0.94 -16.35
C ALA A 168 -13.01 -0.59 -17.02
N LEU A 169 -13.07 0.59 -17.67
CA LEU A 169 -14.09 0.91 -18.66
C LEU A 169 -13.50 0.55 -20.03
N VAL A 170 -14.16 -0.32 -20.75
CA VAL A 170 -13.72 -0.81 -22.06
C VAL A 170 -14.65 -0.36 -23.17
N ASP A 171 -14.13 -0.31 -24.38
CA ASP A 171 -14.90 -0.08 -25.59
C ASP A 171 -15.67 -1.36 -26.00
N GLY A 172 -16.87 -1.18 -26.50
CA GLY A 172 -17.74 -2.25 -26.94
C GLY A 172 -18.62 -2.87 -25.84
N GLN A 173 -19.55 -3.68 -26.28
CA GLN A 173 -20.45 -4.49 -25.44
C GLN A 173 -19.75 -5.80 -25.09
N LEU A 174 -19.17 -5.88 -23.90
CA LEU A 174 -18.48 -7.07 -23.40
C LEU A 174 -19.42 -7.89 -22.51
N THR A 175 -19.47 -9.19 -22.73
CA THR A 175 -20.25 -10.15 -21.94
C THR A 175 -19.37 -10.97 -20.99
N GLU A 176 -19.99 -11.69 -20.06
CA GLU A 176 -19.26 -12.60 -19.16
C GLU A 176 -18.47 -13.69 -19.91
N ARG A 177 -18.95 -14.15 -21.08
CA ARG A 177 -18.27 -15.15 -21.90
C ARG A 177 -17.00 -14.62 -22.56
N ASP A 178 -16.99 -13.35 -22.93
CA ASP A 178 -15.82 -12.73 -23.55
C ASP A 178 -14.63 -12.66 -22.58
N LEU A 179 -14.88 -12.76 -21.26
CA LEU A 179 -13.87 -12.81 -20.22
C LEU A 179 -13.24 -14.19 -20.00
N ASP A 180 -13.79 -15.27 -20.59
CA ASP A 180 -13.30 -16.64 -20.37
C ASP A 180 -11.82 -16.84 -20.75
N PRO A 181 -11.29 -16.26 -21.84
CA PRO A 181 -9.85 -16.36 -22.13
C PRO A 181 -8.98 -15.77 -21.00
N LEU A 182 -9.42 -14.70 -20.34
CA LEU A 182 -8.68 -14.09 -19.23
C LEU A 182 -8.70 -15.00 -17.98
N ARG A 183 -9.81 -15.71 -17.76
CA ARG A 183 -10.00 -16.62 -16.63
C ARG A 183 -9.14 -17.89 -16.74
N HIS A 184 -8.82 -18.31 -17.95
CA HIS A 184 -7.97 -19.48 -18.21
C HIS A 184 -6.51 -19.12 -18.45
N GLY A 185 -6.19 -17.84 -18.56
CA GLY A 185 -4.89 -17.34 -18.98
C GLY A 185 -4.86 -17.07 -20.49
N ILE A 186 -4.35 -15.90 -20.85
CA ILE A 186 -4.28 -15.42 -22.23
C ILE A 186 -2.85 -15.21 -22.67
N GLU A 187 -2.50 -15.61 -23.89
CA GLU A 187 -1.18 -15.40 -24.47
C GLU A 187 -1.00 -13.94 -24.87
N LEU A 188 0.03 -13.28 -24.32
CA LEU A 188 0.49 -11.97 -24.72
C LEU A 188 1.88 -12.08 -25.39
N ASP A 189 2.37 -10.99 -25.97
CA ASP A 189 3.64 -10.97 -26.70
C ASP A 189 4.85 -11.37 -25.84
N ASP A 190 4.72 -11.26 -24.51
CA ASP A 190 5.73 -11.64 -23.50
C ASP A 190 5.36 -12.97 -22.77
N GLY A 191 4.51 -13.78 -23.37
CA GLY A 191 4.14 -15.12 -22.93
C GLY A 191 2.78 -15.20 -22.22
N LEU A 192 2.42 -16.42 -21.85
CA LEU A 192 1.14 -16.75 -21.21
C LEU A 192 0.99 -16.01 -19.86
N CYS A 193 -0.15 -15.31 -19.71
CA CYS A 193 -0.54 -14.70 -18.45
C CYS A 193 -1.11 -15.73 -17.48
N GLN A 194 -0.93 -15.49 -16.19
CA GLN A 194 -1.65 -16.26 -15.18
C GLN A 194 -3.17 -16.00 -15.29
N PRO A 195 -3.99 -17.02 -14.96
CA PRO A 195 -5.44 -16.87 -14.87
C PRO A 195 -5.84 -15.66 -14.01
N ALA A 196 -6.73 -14.83 -14.55
CA ALA A 196 -7.29 -13.68 -13.85
C ALA A 196 -8.69 -14.01 -13.32
N ILE A 197 -9.09 -13.36 -12.23
CA ILE A 197 -10.48 -13.34 -11.79
C ILE A 197 -11.09 -12.10 -12.40
N CYS A 198 -12.16 -12.24 -13.17
CA CYS A 198 -12.78 -11.10 -13.84
C CYS A 198 -14.30 -11.29 -13.98
N ARG A 199 -15.01 -10.16 -13.94
CA ARG A 199 -16.46 -10.10 -14.12
C ARG A 199 -16.89 -8.76 -14.70
N VAL A 200 -18.05 -8.72 -15.32
CA VAL A 200 -18.73 -7.47 -15.64
C VAL A 200 -19.26 -6.86 -14.34
N ILE A 201 -19.12 -5.55 -14.18
CA ILE A 201 -19.57 -4.81 -13.00
C ILE A 201 -20.68 -3.84 -13.34
N THR A 202 -21.53 -3.56 -12.36
CA THR A 202 -22.64 -2.61 -12.48
C THR A 202 -22.16 -1.17 -12.59
N ALA A 203 -22.99 -0.28 -13.10
CA ALA A 203 -22.68 1.15 -13.17
C ALA A 203 -22.36 1.75 -11.79
N ARG A 204 -23.00 1.26 -10.71
CA ARG A 204 -22.73 1.69 -9.33
C ARG A 204 -21.33 1.28 -8.86
N GLU A 205 -20.89 0.08 -9.18
CA GLU A 205 -19.53 -0.39 -8.85
C GLU A 205 -18.47 0.31 -9.68
N ALA A 206 -18.81 0.78 -10.88
CA ALA A 206 -17.90 1.38 -11.84
C ALA A 206 -17.65 2.88 -11.65
N GLU A 207 -18.10 3.50 -10.56
CA GLU A 207 -18.03 4.95 -10.33
C GLU A 207 -16.62 5.53 -10.54
N ALA A 208 -15.58 4.81 -10.14
CA ALA A 208 -14.19 5.26 -10.29
C ALA A 208 -13.73 5.38 -11.76
N VAL A 209 -14.27 4.58 -12.67
CA VAL A 209 -13.95 4.59 -14.12
C VAL A 209 -15.05 5.23 -14.97
N ALA A 210 -16.28 5.26 -14.46
CA ALA A 210 -17.45 5.81 -15.15
C ALA A 210 -18.29 6.71 -14.22
N PRO A 211 -17.78 7.84 -13.73
CA PRO A 211 -18.47 8.69 -12.75
C PRO A 211 -19.77 9.33 -13.29
N GLN A 212 -19.96 9.32 -14.60
CA GLN A 212 -21.17 9.80 -15.28
C GLN A 212 -22.06 8.63 -15.73
N GLY A 213 -21.82 7.42 -15.20
CA GLY A 213 -22.45 6.19 -15.63
C GLY A 213 -21.77 5.51 -16.82
N VAL A 214 -22.06 4.23 -17.02
CA VAL A 214 -21.57 3.44 -18.16
C VAL A 214 -22.42 3.80 -19.37
N LYS A 215 -21.78 4.31 -20.42
CA LYS A 215 -22.45 4.77 -21.63
C LYS A 215 -22.78 3.60 -22.58
N PRO A 216 -23.82 3.71 -23.43
CA PRO A 216 -24.02 2.76 -24.51
C PRO A 216 -22.77 2.57 -25.37
N GLY A 217 -22.47 1.33 -25.74
CA GLY A 217 -21.25 0.99 -26.48
C GLY A 217 -20.00 0.85 -25.61
N THR A 218 -20.12 0.95 -24.27
CA THR A 218 -19.03 0.67 -23.34
C THR A 218 -19.46 -0.33 -22.28
N THR A 219 -18.48 -1.02 -21.67
CA THR A 219 -18.74 -1.96 -20.57
C THR A 219 -17.74 -1.72 -19.45
N ALA A 220 -18.18 -1.86 -18.21
CA ALA A 220 -17.30 -1.80 -17.06
C ALA A 220 -16.98 -3.21 -16.54
N VAL A 221 -15.71 -3.51 -16.28
CA VAL A 221 -15.24 -4.81 -15.83
C VAL A 221 -14.31 -4.68 -14.64
N GLU A 222 -14.36 -5.65 -13.74
CA GLU A 222 -13.38 -5.86 -12.68
C GLU A 222 -12.41 -6.96 -13.11
N VAL A 223 -11.10 -6.68 -12.94
CA VAL A 223 -10.05 -7.64 -13.26
C VAL A 223 -9.08 -7.72 -12.09
N ILE A 224 -8.90 -8.93 -11.55
CA ILE A 224 -7.99 -9.23 -10.44
C ILE A 224 -6.86 -10.09 -10.96
N ILE A 225 -5.63 -9.62 -10.81
CA ILE A 225 -4.40 -10.30 -11.24
C ILE A 225 -3.45 -10.52 -10.06
N ARG A 226 -2.56 -11.51 -10.18
CA ARG A 226 -1.53 -11.85 -9.18
C ARG A 226 -0.10 -11.61 -9.66
N GLU A 227 0.05 -11.05 -10.82
CA GLU A 227 1.32 -10.69 -11.44
C GLU A 227 1.31 -9.21 -11.86
N GLY A 228 2.37 -8.70 -12.45
CA GLY A 228 2.46 -7.27 -12.79
C GLY A 228 3.36 -7.04 -13.99
N ARG A 229 2.91 -7.43 -15.21
CA ARG A 229 3.61 -7.13 -16.46
C ARG A 229 3.29 -5.71 -16.93
N LYS A 230 4.11 -5.17 -17.80
CA LYS A 230 3.87 -3.83 -18.40
C LYS A 230 2.52 -3.79 -19.11
N ASN A 231 1.67 -2.83 -18.73
CA ASN A 231 0.33 -2.60 -19.30
C ASN A 231 -0.56 -3.87 -19.32
N GLN A 232 -0.38 -4.78 -18.39
CA GLN A 232 -0.95 -6.13 -18.47
C GLN A 232 -2.47 -6.11 -18.68
N VAL A 233 -3.23 -5.47 -17.81
CA VAL A 233 -4.71 -5.43 -17.89
C VAL A 233 -5.17 -4.81 -19.21
N LYS A 234 -4.52 -3.75 -19.69
CA LYS A 234 -4.84 -3.11 -20.98
C LYS A 234 -4.60 -4.08 -22.14
N ARG A 235 -3.47 -4.78 -22.14
CA ARG A 235 -3.12 -5.76 -23.18
C ARG A 235 -4.07 -6.96 -23.17
N MET A 236 -4.40 -7.48 -21.98
CA MET A 236 -5.35 -8.60 -21.85
C MET A 236 -6.73 -8.26 -22.44
N LEU A 237 -7.28 -7.11 -22.06
CA LEU A 237 -8.59 -6.66 -22.56
C LEU A 237 -8.55 -6.29 -24.07
N SER A 238 -7.48 -5.69 -24.53
CA SER A 238 -7.28 -5.41 -25.97
C SER A 238 -7.18 -6.69 -26.80
N LYS A 239 -6.58 -7.76 -26.25
CA LYS A 239 -6.44 -9.06 -26.92
C LYS A 239 -7.79 -9.76 -27.17
N ILE A 240 -8.79 -9.46 -26.35
CA ILE A 240 -10.17 -9.91 -26.54
C ILE A 240 -11.04 -8.85 -27.25
N HIS A 241 -10.42 -7.92 -27.97
CA HIS A 241 -11.07 -6.86 -28.78
C HIS A 241 -11.87 -5.81 -27.99
N HIS A 242 -11.56 -5.65 -26.66
CA HIS A 242 -12.17 -4.63 -25.80
C HIS A 242 -11.12 -3.71 -25.22
N PRO A 243 -10.60 -2.73 -26.01
CA PRO A 243 -9.55 -1.83 -25.53
C PRO A 243 -10.02 -0.98 -24.34
N VAL A 244 -9.12 -0.75 -23.41
CA VAL A 244 -9.39 0.00 -22.18
C VAL A 244 -9.44 1.50 -22.47
N ILE A 245 -10.55 2.14 -22.13
CA ILE A 245 -10.77 3.59 -22.18
C ILE A 245 -10.26 4.25 -20.89
N ARG A 246 -10.57 3.65 -19.72
CA ARG A 246 -10.14 4.09 -18.39
C ARG A 246 -9.77 2.91 -17.53
N LEU A 247 -8.72 3.07 -16.73
CA LEU A 247 -8.24 2.05 -15.80
C LEU A 247 -8.02 2.65 -14.42
N HIS A 248 -8.52 1.95 -13.41
CA HIS A 248 -8.41 2.33 -12.02
C HIS A 248 -7.99 1.14 -11.17
N ARG A 249 -6.91 1.28 -10.38
CA ARG A 249 -6.54 0.26 -9.39
C ARG A 249 -7.22 0.57 -8.06
N CYS A 250 -8.26 -0.19 -7.74
CA CYS A 250 -9.03 0.01 -6.51
C CYS A 250 -8.43 -0.70 -5.30
N ASN A 251 -7.71 -1.82 -5.50
CA ASN A 251 -7.12 -2.59 -4.41
C ASN A 251 -5.70 -3.05 -4.76
N PHE A 252 -4.81 -3.05 -3.76
CA PHE A 252 -3.47 -3.60 -3.82
C PHE A 252 -3.16 -4.32 -2.50
N ALA A 253 -2.85 -5.60 -2.57
CA ALA A 253 -2.52 -6.42 -1.39
C ALA A 253 -3.63 -6.45 -0.30
N GLY A 254 -4.89 -6.21 -0.66
CA GLY A 254 -6.00 -6.14 0.28
C GLY A 254 -6.28 -4.74 0.84
N LEU A 255 -5.46 -3.73 0.50
CA LEU A 255 -5.71 -2.35 0.87
C LEU A 255 -6.57 -1.63 -0.19
N GLU A 256 -7.42 -0.72 0.25
CA GLU A 256 -8.34 0.09 -0.57
C GLU A 256 -8.15 1.57 -0.31
N LEU A 257 -8.64 2.42 -1.24
CA LEU A 257 -8.51 3.89 -1.17
C LEU A 257 -9.50 4.54 -0.19
N GLU A 258 -9.87 3.86 0.87
CA GLU A 258 -10.81 4.40 1.83
C GLU A 258 -10.27 5.67 2.50
N GLY A 259 -11.07 6.74 2.50
CA GLY A 259 -10.73 8.02 3.12
C GLY A 259 -9.66 8.85 2.41
N VAL A 260 -9.23 8.47 1.20
CA VAL A 260 -8.21 9.22 0.44
C VAL A 260 -8.83 9.92 -0.76
N ALA A 261 -8.79 11.24 -0.79
CA ALA A 261 -9.23 12.02 -1.93
C ALA A 261 -8.28 11.87 -3.12
N LYS A 262 -8.80 12.03 -4.35
CA LYS A 262 -7.99 11.95 -5.57
C LYS A 262 -6.89 13.01 -5.58
N GLY A 263 -5.64 12.60 -5.79
CA GLY A 263 -4.45 13.46 -5.73
C GLY A 263 -3.89 13.64 -4.32
N SER A 264 -4.55 13.08 -3.28
CA SER A 264 -4.09 13.14 -1.90
C SER A 264 -3.47 11.83 -1.45
N TRP A 265 -2.75 11.90 -0.35
CA TRP A 265 -2.11 10.75 0.28
C TRP A 265 -2.41 10.74 1.79
N ARG A 266 -2.22 9.59 2.42
CA ARG A 266 -2.18 9.42 3.88
C ARG A 266 -1.13 8.39 4.28
N GLU A 267 -0.72 8.43 5.53
CA GLU A 267 0.05 7.34 6.13
C GLU A 267 -0.84 6.10 6.29
N LEU A 268 -0.22 4.92 6.20
CA LEU A 268 -0.90 3.66 6.51
C LEU A 268 -1.02 3.50 8.02
N THR A 269 -2.12 2.91 8.44
CA THR A 269 -2.29 2.46 9.83
C THR A 269 -1.43 1.23 10.10
N ASP A 270 -1.10 0.97 11.37
CA ASP A 270 -0.32 -0.21 11.78
C ASP A 270 -0.96 -1.51 11.29
N ARG A 271 -2.29 -1.58 11.29
CA ARG A 271 -3.04 -2.73 10.77
C ARG A 271 -2.81 -2.93 9.26
N GLU A 272 -2.82 -1.86 8.48
CA GLU A 272 -2.55 -1.92 7.04
C GLU A 272 -1.10 -2.34 6.77
N VAL A 273 -0.15 -1.84 7.55
CA VAL A 273 1.26 -2.25 7.48
C VAL A 273 1.41 -3.74 7.80
N GLN A 274 0.73 -4.25 8.82
CA GLN A 274 0.75 -5.69 9.15
C GLN A 274 0.14 -6.55 8.03
N ILE A 275 -0.93 -6.09 7.39
CA ILE A 275 -1.50 -6.75 6.20
C ILE A 275 -0.45 -6.85 5.09
N LEU A 276 0.26 -5.77 4.78
CA LEU A 276 1.31 -5.79 3.76
C LEU A 276 2.46 -6.74 4.13
N LYS A 277 2.93 -6.71 5.38
CA LYS A 277 4.00 -7.59 5.89
C LYS A 277 3.61 -9.07 5.88
N SER A 278 2.34 -9.40 6.02
CA SER A 278 1.83 -10.77 5.88
C SER A 278 1.66 -11.25 4.44
N GLY A 279 2.00 -10.42 3.43
CA GLY A 279 1.84 -10.73 2.02
C GLY A 279 0.49 -10.31 1.42
N GLY A 280 -0.29 -9.56 2.19
CA GLY A 280 -1.60 -9.05 1.78
C GLY A 280 -2.76 -9.99 2.06
N ILE A 281 -3.97 -9.48 1.85
CA ILE A 281 -5.22 -10.24 1.97
C ILE A 281 -5.77 -10.52 0.55
N PRO A 282 -6.12 -11.77 0.22
CA PRO A 282 -6.76 -12.07 -1.05
C PRO A 282 -8.15 -11.41 -1.11
N PRO A 283 -8.58 -10.92 -2.27
CA PRO A 283 -9.91 -10.37 -2.43
C PRO A 283 -10.98 -11.45 -2.23
N LYS A 284 -12.17 -11.05 -1.80
CA LYS A 284 -13.30 -11.97 -1.51
C LYS A 284 -13.61 -12.92 -2.67
N GLN A 285 -13.53 -12.44 -3.90
CA GLN A 285 -13.72 -13.22 -5.11
C GLN A 285 -12.69 -14.35 -5.27
N ALA A 286 -11.45 -14.13 -4.84
CA ALA A 286 -10.40 -15.15 -4.88
C ALA A 286 -10.61 -16.24 -3.84
N SER A 287 -11.14 -15.92 -2.68
CA SER A 287 -11.48 -16.88 -1.61
C SER A 287 -12.63 -17.80 -2.05
N ALA A 288 -13.63 -17.27 -2.74
CA ALA A 288 -14.75 -18.05 -3.27
C ALA A 288 -14.32 -19.11 -4.30
N MET A 289 -13.31 -18.81 -5.13
CA MET A 289 -12.80 -19.76 -6.13
C MET A 289 -11.94 -20.89 -5.53
N ARG A 290 -11.35 -20.70 -4.34
CA ARG A 290 -10.54 -21.72 -3.66
C ARG A 290 -11.36 -22.69 -2.82
N GLY A 291 -12.66 -22.48 -2.67
CA GLY A 291 -13.51 -23.26 -1.75
C GLY A 291 -13.17 -23.03 -0.27
N ASP A 292 -12.32 -22.07 0.05
CA ASP A 292 -12.01 -21.70 1.41
C ASP A 292 -13.22 -20.97 2.02
N LYS A 293 -13.79 -21.53 3.09
CA LYS A 293 -14.82 -20.82 3.87
C LYS A 293 -14.23 -19.49 4.35
N PRO A 294 -15.00 -18.39 4.35
CA PRO A 294 -14.54 -17.12 4.89
C PRO A 294 -14.04 -17.34 6.32
N GLN A 295 -12.82 -16.93 6.62
CA GLN A 295 -12.36 -16.83 8.02
C GLN A 295 -13.20 -15.74 8.69
N GLU A 296 -14.14 -16.15 9.52
CA GLU A 296 -14.83 -15.25 10.42
C GLU A 296 -13.80 -14.59 11.35
N THR A 297 -13.67 -13.30 11.27
CA THR A 297 -12.96 -12.50 12.26
C THR A 297 -13.58 -12.79 13.62
N PRO A 298 -12.82 -13.15 14.66
CA PRO A 298 -13.39 -13.42 15.99
C PRO A 298 -14.00 -12.12 16.53
N ALA A 299 -15.33 -12.06 16.50
CA ALA A 299 -16.10 -11.03 17.18
C ALA A 299 -15.77 -11.13 18.68
N SER A 300 -15.43 -10.01 19.28
CA SER A 300 -15.18 -9.85 20.71
C SER A 300 -16.31 -10.50 21.52
N ARG A 301 -16.01 -11.63 22.16
CA ARG A 301 -16.91 -12.23 23.16
C ARG A 301 -16.91 -11.34 24.40
N THR A 302 -17.88 -10.46 24.48
CA THR A 302 -18.27 -9.84 25.75
C THR A 302 -18.80 -10.95 26.69
N ARG A 303 -18.00 -11.26 27.71
CA ARG A 303 -18.44 -12.14 28.81
C ARG A 303 -19.50 -11.39 29.62
N HIS A 304 -20.76 -11.76 29.45
CA HIS A 304 -21.78 -11.48 30.46
C HIS A 304 -21.63 -12.47 31.62
N HIS A 305 -21.25 -11.96 32.77
CA HIS A 305 -21.43 -12.63 34.05
C HIS A 305 -22.93 -12.67 34.36
N GLY A 306 -23.53 -13.84 34.26
CA GLY A 306 -24.90 -14.11 34.75
C GLY A 306 -24.83 -14.65 36.14
N SER A 307 -25.45 -13.96 37.06
CA SER A 307 -25.66 -14.33 38.47
C SER A 307 -26.62 -15.51 38.63
N HIS A 308 -26.29 -16.37 39.60
CA HIS A 308 -27.11 -17.48 40.08
C HIS A 308 -28.50 -17.02 40.57
N GLY A 309 -29.55 -17.77 40.19
CA GLY A 309 -30.87 -17.74 40.78
C GLY A 309 -31.50 -19.12 40.73
N SER A 310 -31.69 -19.69 41.91
CA SER A 310 -32.16 -21.02 42.25
C SER A 310 -33.56 -21.36 41.77
N ALA A 311 -33.77 -22.66 41.61
CA ALA A 311 -35.04 -23.36 41.31
C ALA A 311 -36.17 -23.16 42.31
N PRO A 312 -37.44 -23.57 41.97
CA PRO A 312 -37.93 -24.79 42.55
C PRO A 312 -38.70 -25.74 41.60
N LYS A 313 -38.67 -27.01 42.03
CA LYS A 313 -39.41 -28.17 41.50
C LYS A 313 -40.92 -28.08 41.73
N ARG A 314 -41.72 -28.63 40.80
CA ARG A 314 -43.01 -29.33 41.03
C ARG A 314 -43.35 -30.10 39.75
N ASN A 315 -43.45 -31.26 39.84
CA ASN A 315 -44.11 -32.52 40.06
C ASN A 315 -45.52 -32.67 39.42
N THR A 316 -45.65 -33.79 38.65
CA THR A 316 -46.78 -34.66 38.35
C THR A 316 -48.02 -34.11 37.64
N TYR A 317 -48.50 -34.71 36.57
CA TYR A 317 -49.39 -35.83 36.43
C TYR A 317 -49.74 -36.10 34.94
N ARG A 318 -49.68 -37.28 34.58
CA ARG A 318 -50.38 -38.18 33.71
C ARG A 318 -51.80 -37.71 33.28
N GLU A 319 -52.16 -37.83 32.00
CA GLU A 319 -53.23 -38.70 31.56
C GLU A 319 -53.34 -38.77 30.02
N ARG A 320 -53.64 -39.96 29.57
CA ARG A 320 -53.98 -40.40 28.23
C ARG A 320 -55.40 -39.95 27.86
N TYR A 321 -55.70 -39.82 26.57
CA TYR A 321 -56.80 -40.52 25.85
C TYR A 321 -56.90 -39.94 24.43
N THR A 322 -56.70 -40.79 23.44
CA THR A 322 -57.57 -41.26 22.32
C THR A 322 -58.53 -40.23 21.71
N GLY A 323 -58.42 -40.19 20.35
CA GLY A 323 -59.30 -39.63 19.35
C GLY A 323 -58.62 -39.53 18.03
#